data_4f1fdf5d96cbc94c487d5efbe76298cc
#
_entry.id   4f1fdf5d96cbc94c487d5efbe76298cc
#
_cell.length_a   1.000
_cell.length_b   1.000
_cell.length_c   1.000
_cell.angle_alpha   90.00
_cell.angle_beta   90.00
_cell.angle_gamma   90.00
#
_symmetry.space_group_name_H-M   'P 1'
#
loop_
_entity.id
_entity.type
_entity.pdbx_description
1 polymer ?
#
loop_
_entity_poly.entity_id
_entity_poly.type
_entity_poly.pdbx_seq_one_letter_code
_entity_poly.pdbx_strand_id
1 'polypeptide(L)'
;MSTLLHIDSSPLYGRSVSRELSAAFVSQWKASHPDGRVIERDLNATAIPPINAEWVGAAYTPEQARTPQQKELLSLSDSLLAELEQADEYVIGTPMHNFGVPSVLKLWIDQIARVGKTFAYGEKGPKGLLTGKKATFIIATGVIYDAQTRMASFNFVEPYLRSVFGFLGVTDATFLTAGGTAALNQGQDRNAFLAPHLQTVQTHAQTFQGELA
;
A
#
# COMPACT_ATOMS: atom_id res chain seq x y z
N MET A 1 18.11 11.86 3.68
CA MET A 1 17.93 11.17 2.39
C MET A 1 16.59 10.44 2.47
N SER A 2 15.59 10.89 1.74
CA SER A 2 14.25 10.32 1.80
C SER A 2 14.18 8.96 1.11
N THR A 3 13.40 8.04 1.67
CA THR A 3 13.20 6.71 1.09
C THR A 3 11.70 6.48 0.85
N LEU A 4 11.34 6.12 -0.39
CA LEU A 4 9.99 5.77 -0.81
C LEU A 4 9.87 4.26 -0.95
N LEU A 5 8.85 3.66 -0.35
CA LEU A 5 8.44 2.27 -0.62
C LEU A 5 7.32 2.29 -1.66
N HIS A 6 7.59 1.76 -2.84
CA HIS A 6 6.63 1.59 -3.92
C HIS A 6 6.10 0.17 -3.95
N ILE A 7 4.80 0.00 -3.78
CA ILE A 7 4.12 -1.29 -3.75
C ILE A 7 3.09 -1.37 -4.86
N ASP A 8 3.17 -2.42 -5.67
CA ASP A 8 2.17 -2.73 -6.69
C ASP A 8 1.47 -4.06 -6.41
N SER A 9 0.13 -4.07 -6.48
CA SER A 9 -0.69 -5.24 -6.21
C SER A 9 -1.52 -5.74 -7.40
N SER A 10 -1.47 -5.03 -8.55
CA SER A 10 -2.21 -5.43 -9.74
C SER A 10 -1.54 -6.56 -10.51
N PRO A 11 -2.25 -7.64 -10.91
CA PRO A 11 -1.69 -8.71 -11.73
C PRO A 11 -1.62 -8.36 -13.24
N LEU A 12 -2.17 -7.22 -13.67
CA LEU A 12 -2.32 -6.91 -15.10
C LEU A 12 -1.08 -6.27 -15.74
N TYR A 13 0.00 -6.04 -14.98
CA TYR A 13 1.26 -5.46 -15.45
C TYR A 13 1.05 -4.26 -16.42
N GLY A 14 1.51 -4.33 -17.67
CA GLY A 14 1.45 -3.25 -18.66
C GLY A 14 0.05 -2.77 -19.08
N ARG A 15 -1.03 -3.43 -18.63
CA ARG A 15 -2.41 -2.98 -18.84
C ARG A 15 -3.06 -2.38 -17.59
N SER A 16 -2.35 -2.37 -16.47
CA SER A 16 -2.88 -1.90 -15.19
C SER A 16 -2.87 -0.38 -15.10
N VAL A 17 -4.04 0.21 -14.82
CA VAL A 17 -4.17 1.64 -14.53
C VAL A 17 -3.46 2.01 -13.25
N SER A 18 -3.63 1.24 -12.15
CA SER A 18 -3.00 1.56 -10.88
C SER A 18 -1.47 1.52 -10.95
N ARG A 19 -0.86 0.55 -11.66
CA ARG A 19 0.59 0.49 -11.88
C ARG A 19 1.12 1.66 -12.69
N GLU A 20 0.39 2.06 -13.74
CA GLU A 20 0.79 3.19 -14.58
C GLU A 20 0.79 4.50 -13.77
N LEU A 21 -0.23 4.69 -12.95
CA LEU A 21 -0.34 5.87 -12.09
C LEU A 21 0.68 5.85 -10.94
N SER A 22 0.93 4.70 -10.30
CA SER A 22 1.96 4.59 -9.26
C SER A 22 3.37 4.81 -9.81
N ALA A 23 3.66 4.30 -11.01
CA ALA A 23 4.92 4.56 -11.69
C ALA A 23 5.11 6.04 -12.03
N ALA A 24 4.04 6.73 -12.45
CA ALA A 24 4.07 8.19 -12.70
C ALA A 24 4.35 8.98 -11.40
N PHE A 25 3.74 8.55 -10.26
CA PHE A 25 4.06 9.10 -8.94
C PHE A 25 5.54 8.93 -8.62
N VAL A 26 6.07 7.71 -8.73
CA VAL A 26 7.48 7.41 -8.44
C VAL A 26 8.42 8.24 -9.32
N SER A 27 8.12 8.36 -10.61
CA SER A 27 8.92 9.16 -11.54
C SER A 27 8.98 10.64 -11.10
N GLN A 28 7.84 11.22 -10.72
CA GLN A 28 7.76 12.59 -10.26
C GLN A 28 8.43 12.78 -8.89
N TRP A 29 8.24 11.81 -7.98
CA TRP A 29 8.90 11.81 -6.67
C TRP A 29 10.44 11.78 -6.81
N LYS A 30 10.97 10.93 -7.69
CA LYS A 30 12.43 10.89 -8.00
C LYS A 30 12.94 12.22 -8.54
N ALA A 31 12.17 12.89 -9.40
CA ALA A 31 12.54 14.20 -9.92
C ALA A 31 12.62 15.27 -8.82
N SER A 32 11.77 15.18 -7.80
CA SER A 32 11.75 16.09 -6.64
C SER A 32 12.76 15.69 -5.54
N HIS A 33 13.26 14.44 -5.56
CA HIS A 33 14.20 13.88 -4.59
C HIS A 33 15.41 13.25 -5.32
N PRO A 34 16.34 14.05 -5.89
CA PRO A 34 17.45 13.51 -6.71
C PRO A 34 18.32 12.47 -5.97
N ASP A 35 18.50 12.66 -4.66
CA ASP A 35 19.25 11.73 -3.79
C ASP A 35 18.33 10.68 -3.11
N GLY A 36 17.04 10.68 -3.43
CA GLY A 36 16.03 9.79 -2.83
C GLY A 36 16.19 8.35 -3.29
N ARG A 37 15.95 7.42 -2.37
CA ARG A 37 15.95 5.98 -2.65
C ARG A 37 14.53 5.47 -2.83
N VAL A 38 14.31 4.59 -3.81
CA VAL A 38 13.04 3.85 -3.97
C VAL A 38 13.28 2.37 -3.70
N ILE A 39 12.45 1.80 -2.82
CA ILE A 39 12.35 0.37 -2.59
C ILE A 39 11.13 -0.10 -3.38
N GLU A 40 11.33 -1.02 -4.34
CA GLU A 40 10.27 -1.55 -5.19
C GLU A 40 9.77 -2.89 -4.65
N ARG A 41 8.44 -3.02 -4.48
CA ARG A 41 7.79 -4.26 -4.04
C ARG A 41 6.60 -4.61 -4.94
N ASP A 42 6.80 -5.55 -5.86
CA ASP A 42 5.71 -6.14 -6.64
C ASP A 42 5.14 -7.36 -5.89
N LEU A 43 3.90 -7.24 -5.42
CA LEU A 43 3.25 -8.30 -4.66
C LEU A 43 2.86 -9.51 -5.51
N ASN A 44 2.78 -9.36 -6.84
CA ASN A 44 2.52 -10.49 -7.75
C ASN A 44 3.80 -11.24 -8.13
N ALA A 45 4.97 -10.62 -7.96
CA ALA A 45 6.27 -11.27 -8.14
C ALA A 45 6.80 -11.86 -6.81
N THR A 46 6.15 -11.57 -5.69
CA THR A 46 6.55 -12.05 -4.36
C THR A 46 5.63 -13.19 -3.92
N ALA A 47 6.18 -14.36 -3.64
CA ALA A 47 5.42 -15.49 -3.11
C ALA A 47 5.10 -15.25 -1.62
N ILE A 48 3.96 -14.63 -1.33
CA ILE A 48 3.51 -14.35 0.03
C ILE A 48 2.52 -15.44 0.47
N PRO A 49 2.89 -16.33 1.41
CA PRO A 49 2.00 -17.36 1.90
C PRO A 49 0.93 -16.76 2.83
N PRO A 50 -0.26 -17.36 2.90
CA PRO A 50 -1.22 -17.02 3.94
C PRO A 50 -0.66 -17.36 5.32
N ILE A 51 -1.00 -16.56 6.33
CA ILE A 51 -0.64 -16.88 7.71
C ILE A 51 -1.40 -18.12 8.18
N ASN A 52 -0.71 -18.95 8.97
CA ASN A 52 -1.25 -20.19 9.58
C ASN A 52 -1.00 -20.19 11.10
N ALA A 53 -1.46 -21.21 11.78
CA ALA A 53 -1.32 -21.32 13.25
C ALA A 53 0.15 -21.30 13.70
N GLU A 54 1.06 -21.92 12.94
CA GLU A 54 2.50 -21.96 13.27
C GLU A 54 3.11 -20.55 13.12
N TRP A 55 2.75 -19.82 12.05
CA TRP A 55 3.17 -18.44 11.83
C TRP A 55 2.67 -17.54 12.96
N VAL A 56 1.39 -17.65 13.34
CA VAL A 56 0.82 -16.89 14.47
C VAL A 56 1.58 -17.18 15.75
N GLY A 57 1.82 -18.46 16.07
CA GLY A 57 2.62 -18.88 17.24
C GLY A 57 4.02 -18.25 17.23
N ALA A 58 4.71 -18.28 16.07
CA ALA A 58 6.02 -17.67 15.92
C ALA A 58 6.01 -16.15 16.10
N ALA A 59 4.99 -15.48 15.54
CA ALA A 59 4.86 -14.02 15.62
C ALA A 59 4.66 -13.52 17.07
N TYR A 60 3.93 -14.29 17.90
CA TYR A 60 3.72 -13.98 19.32
C TYR A 60 4.84 -14.47 20.23
N THR A 61 5.76 -15.31 19.75
CA THR A 61 6.94 -15.73 20.53
C THR A 61 7.93 -14.58 20.61
N PRO A 62 8.41 -14.19 21.81
CA PRO A 62 9.46 -13.18 21.96
C PRO A 62 10.69 -13.52 21.11
N GLU A 63 11.27 -12.53 20.45
CA GLU A 63 12.32 -12.73 19.46
C GLU A 63 13.50 -13.57 19.98
N GLN A 64 13.90 -13.34 21.23
CA GLN A 64 15.00 -14.05 21.88
C GLN A 64 14.69 -15.52 22.17
N ALA A 65 13.39 -15.88 22.24
CA ALA A 65 12.92 -17.24 22.52
C ALA A 65 12.56 -18.03 21.26
N ARG A 66 12.63 -17.41 20.05
CA ARG A 66 12.27 -18.08 18.80
C ARG A 66 13.25 -19.17 18.44
N THR A 67 12.71 -20.32 18.08
CA THR A 67 13.50 -21.41 17.47
C THR A 67 14.01 -21.02 16.07
N PRO A 68 15.03 -21.71 15.53
CA PRO A 68 15.47 -21.48 14.15
C PRO A 68 14.33 -21.61 13.12
N GLN A 69 13.42 -22.57 13.30
CA GLN A 69 12.25 -22.81 12.44
C GLN A 69 11.27 -21.61 12.50
N GLN A 70 11.03 -21.06 13.68
CA GLN A 70 10.18 -19.88 13.84
C GLN A 70 10.79 -18.63 13.19
N LYS A 71 12.11 -18.46 13.26
CA LYS A 71 12.82 -17.37 12.58
C LYS A 71 12.72 -17.51 11.06
N GLU A 72 12.90 -18.70 10.53
CA GLU A 72 12.76 -18.97 9.09
C GLU A 72 11.34 -18.70 8.63
N LEU A 73 10.33 -19.17 9.37
CA LEU A 73 8.91 -18.94 9.06
C LEU A 73 8.54 -17.45 9.01
N LEU A 74 9.18 -16.62 9.81
CA LEU A 74 8.97 -15.16 9.86
C LEU A 74 9.89 -14.37 8.93
N SER A 75 10.84 -15.00 8.25
CA SER A 75 11.90 -14.32 7.47
C SER A 75 11.36 -13.38 6.41
N LEU A 76 10.33 -13.81 5.66
CA LEU A 76 9.66 -12.96 4.68
C LEU A 76 8.98 -11.76 5.38
N SER A 77 8.22 -12.00 6.45
CA SER A 77 7.57 -10.95 7.22
C SER A 77 8.58 -9.94 7.77
N ASP A 78 9.71 -10.41 8.29
CA ASP A 78 10.79 -9.55 8.80
C ASP A 78 11.41 -8.70 7.66
N SER A 79 11.58 -9.25 6.46
CA SER A 79 12.02 -8.51 5.28
C SER A 79 11.02 -7.42 4.87
N LEU A 80 9.73 -7.73 4.82
CA LEU A 80 8.68 -6.76 4.48
C LEU A 80 8.56 -5.65 5.53
N LEU A 81 8.74 -5.98 6.81
CA LEU A 81 8.79 -5.00 7.90
C LEU A 81 10.00 -4.08 7.78
N ALA A 82 11.17 -4.62 7.45
CA ALA A 82 12.37 -3.82 7.25
C ALA A 82 12.22 -2.79 6.12
N GLU A 83 11.48 -3.11 5.05
CA GLU A 83 11.13 -2.16 3.98
C GLU A 83 10.26 -1.01 4.50
N LEU A 84 9.23 -1.32 5.30
CA LEU A 84 8.36 -0.31 5.92
C LEU A 84 9.13 0.59 6.91
N GLU A 85 10.01 0.01 7.72
CA GLU A 85 10.82 0.76 8.68
C GLU A 85 11.79 1.72 7.99
N GLN A 86 12.45 1.26 6.91
CA GLN A 86 13.43 2.04 6.15
C GLN A 86 12.79 3.19 5.36
N ALA A 87 11.56 3.03 4.90
CA ALA A 87 10.90 4.05 4.10
C ALA A 87 10.28 5.14 4.98
N ASP A 88 10.38 6.38 4.54
CA ASP A 88 9.72 7.54 5.13
C ASP A 88 8.30 7.70 4.57
N GLU A 89 8.12 7.26 3.33
CA GLU A 89 6.92 7.45 2.53
C GLU A 89 6.54 6.16 1.81
N TYR A 90 5.23 5.94 1.63
CA TYR A 90 4.69 4.79 0.92
C TYR A 90 3.84 5.24 -0.26
N VAL A 91 3.99 4.61 -1.43
CA VAL A 91 3.02 4.69 -2.53
C VAL A 91 2.54 3.29 -2.88
N ILE A 92 1.23 3.08 -2.87
CA ILE A 92 0.63 1.77 -3.03
C ILE A 92 -0.37 1.81 -4.19
N GLY A 93 0.02 1.21 -5.32
CA GLY A 93 -0.82 1.03 -6.50
C GLY A 93 -1.69 -0.23 -6.37
N THR A 94 -3.01 -0.07 -6.32
CA THR A 94 -3.92 -1.20 -6.13
C THR A 94 -5.19 -1.08 -6.98
N PRO A 95 -5.65 -2.14 -7.66
CA PRO A 95 -7.00 -2.19 -8.20
C PRO A 95 -8.01 -2.62 -7.14
N MET A 96 -9.28 -2.35 -7.38
CA MET A 96 -10.37 -3.01 -6.66
C MET A 96 -10.66 -4.37 -7.29
N HIS A 97 -10.67 -5.43 -6.48
CA HIS A 97 -11.13 -6.77 -6.85
C HIS A 97 -12.31 -7.17 -5.97
N ASN A 98 -13.47 -7.42 -6.60
CA ASN A 98 -14.68 -7.85 -5.88
C ASN A 98 -15.00 -6.97 -4.66
N PHE A 99 -15.00 -5.64 -4.88
CA PHE A 99 -15.28 -4.59 -3.89
C PHE A 99 -14.20 -4.37 -2.81
N GLY A 100 -13.17 -5.20 -2.75
CA GLY A 100 -12.07 -5.13 -1.77
C GLY A 100 -10.69 -5.00 -2.40
N VAL A 101 -9.67 -5.12 -1.58
CA VAL A 101 -8.27 -5.16 -2.02
C VAL A 101 -7.94 -6.51 -2.69
N PRO A 102 -6.98 -6.57 -3.64
CA PRO A 102 -6.50 -7.84 -4.17
C PRO A 102 -5.99 -8.77 -3.07
N SER A 103 -6.14 -10.07 -3.27
CA SER A 103 -5.70 -11.08 -2.29
C SER A 103 -4.22 -10.96 -1.92
N VAL A 104 -3.36 -10.65 -2.89
CA VAL A 104 -1.92 -10.45 -2.64
C VAL A 104 -1.64 -9.25 -1.73
N LEU A 105 -2.44 -8.17 -1.82
CA LEU A 105 -2.33 -7.04 -0.90
C LEU A 105 -2.81 -7.41 0.50
N LYS A 106 -3.88 -8.20 0.61
CA LYS A 106 -4.34 -8.71 1.91
C LYS A 106 -3.30 -9.62 2.56
N LEU A 107 -2.69 -10.53 1.80
CA LEU A 107 -1.60 -11.39 2.28
C LEU A 107 -0.41 -10.57 2.78
N TRP A 108 -0.02 -9.53 2.05
CA TRP A 108 1.04 -8.63 2.47
C TRP A 108 0.69 -7.91 3.78
N ILE A 109 -0.53 -7.36 3.89
CA ILE A 109 -1.02 -6.71 5.12
C ILE A 109 -0.97 -7.68 6.31
N ASP A 110 -1.36 -8.95 6.12
CA ASP A 110 -1.31 -9.96 7.18
C ASP A 110 0.13 -10.25 7.65
N GLN A 111 1.10 -10.20 6.75
CA GLN A 111 2.51 -10.38 7.09
C GLN A 111 3.11 -9.21 7.87
N ILE A 112 2.66 -7.99 7.61
CA ILE A 112 3.23 -6.78 8.21
C ILE A 112 2.49 -6.33 9.48
N ALA A 113 1.25 -6.73 9.71
CA ALA A 113 0.47 -6.38 10.89
C ALA A 113 0.90 -7.26 12.09
N ARG A 114 2.05 -6.93 12.69
CA ARG A 114 2.66 -7.72 13.78
C ARG A 114 2.77 -6.93 15.08
N VAL A 115 2.36 -7.58 16.17
CA VAL A 115 2.50 -7.03 17.52
C VAL A 115 3.98 -6.82 17.87
N GLY A 116 4.29 -5.66 18.46
CA GLY A 116 5.66 -5.28 18.82
C GLY A 116 6.53 -4.83 17.63
N LYS A 117 5.98 -4.83 16.39
CA LYS A 117 6.65 -4.35 15.17
C LYS A 117 5.90 -3.15 14.57
N THR A 118 4.68 -3.32 14.14
CA THR A 118 3.87 -2.25 13.52
C THR A 118 2.76 -1.73 14.42
N PHE A 119 2.42 -2.46 15.45
CA PHE A 119 1.53 -2.00 16.52
C PHE A 119 1.89 -2.66 17.86
N ALA A 120 1.44 -2.06 18.97
CA ALA A 120 1.60 -2.61 20.30
C ALA A 120 0.33 -2.42 21.12
N TYR A 121 0.13 -3.25 22.14
CA TYR A 121 -0.93 -3.06 23.13
C TYR A 121 -0.38 -2.25 24.31
N GLY A 122 -1.04 -1.15 24.65
CA GLY A 122 -0.73 -0.32 25.81
C GLY A 122 -1.92 -0.25 26.77
N GLU A 123 -1.78 0.45 27.86
CA GLU A 123 -2.83 0.63 28.88
C GLU A 123 -4.13 1.25 28.33
N LYS A 124 -4.03 2.07 27.27
CA LYS A 124 -5.15 2.76 26.64
C LYS A 124 -5.67 2.04 25.38
N GLY A 125 -5.24 0.81 25.14
CA GLY A 125 -5.58 0.04 23.93
C GLY A 125 -4.43 -0.08 22.93
N PRO A 126 -4.70 -0.51 21.68
CA PRO A 126 -3.69 -0.67 20.66
C PRO A 126 -3.11 0.69 20.22
N LYS A 127 -1.80 0.71 19.96
CA LYS A 127 -1.05 1.86 19.47
C LYS A 127 -0.27 1.45 18.23
N GLY A 128 -0.43 2.19 17.12
CA GLY A 128 0.38 2.03 15.93
C GLY A 128 1.82 2.52 16.15
N LEU A 129 2.76 1.85 15.52
CA LEU A 129 4.20 2.12 15.66
C LEU A 129 4.83 2.75 14.40
N LEU A 130 4.14 2.73 13.25
CA LEU A 130 4.58 3.38 12.01
C LEU A 130 4.26 4.90 12.02
N THR A 131 4.67 5.58 13.08
CA THR A 131 4.40 7.01 13.26
C THR A 131 5.35 7.88 12.42
N GLY A 132 4.86 9.05 11.96
CA GLY A 132 5.65 9.97 11.14
C GLY A 132 5.81 9.54 9.68
N LYS A 133 5.19 8.43 9.27
CA LYS A 133 5.18 7.95 7.90
C LYS A 133 4.00 8.55 7.13
N LYS A 134 4.18 8.76 5.81
CA LYS A 134 3.13 9.22 4.89
C LYS A 134 2.78 8.11 3.91
N ALA A 135 1.51 8.02 3.50
CA ALA A 135 1.08 7.03 2.52
C ALA A 135 0.19 7.65 1.44
N THR A 136 0.45 7.30 0.18
CA THR A 136 -0.43 7.59 -0.95
C THR A 136 -0.95 6.28 -1.53
N PHE A 137 -2.27 6.12 -1.54
CA PHE A 137 -2.95 4.98 -2.14
C PHE A 137 -3.51 5.40 -3.50
N ILE A 138 -3.08 4.73 -4.57
CA ILE A 138 -3.54 4.96 -5.94
C ILE A 138 -4.43 3.78 -6.32
N ILE A 139 -5.75 4.03 -6.31
CA ILE A 139 -6.78 3.00 -6.43
C ILE A 139 -7.40 3.07 -7.82
N ALA A 140 -7.41 1.95 -8.54
CA ALA A 140 -8.13 1.82 -9.82
C ALA A 140 -9.39 0.97 -9.63
N THR A 141 -10.55 1.50 -10.06
CA THR A 141 -11.84 0.81 -9.92
C THR A 141 -12.60 0.73 -11.24
N GLY A 142 -13.30 -0.40 -11.48
CA GLY A 142 -14.07 -0.61 -12.73
C GLY A 142 -15.20 0.38 -12.93
N VAL A 143 -15.88 0.76 -11.84
CA VAL A 143 -16.96 1.77 -11.83
C VAL A 143 -16.62 2.88 -10.86
N ILE A 144 -17.40 3.97 -10.87
CA ILE A 144 -17.23 5.11 -9.98
C ILE A 144 -17.97 4.82 -8.66
N TYR A 145 -17.24 4.95 -7.53
CA TYR A 145 -17.74 4.70 -6.16
C TYR A 145 -17.85 5.98 -5.33
N ASP A 146 -18.11 7.12 -5.96
CA ASP A 146 -18.28 8.39 -5.26
C ASP A 146 -19.50 8.38 -4.34
N ALA A 147 -19.46 9.19 -3.29
CA ALA A 147 -20.52 9.29 -2.27
C ALA A 147 -21.93 9.56 -2.84
N GLN A 148 -22.00 10.15 -4.04
CA GLN A 148 -23.26 10.45 -4.75
C GLN A 148 -23.77 9.29 -5.61
N THR A 149 -23.02 8.21 -5.76
CA THR A 149 -23.41 7.05 -6.57
C THR A 149 -24.08 5.97 -5.72
N ARG A 150 -24.95 5.16 -6.35
CA ARG A 150 -25.53 3.97 -5.68
C ARG A 150 -24.46 2.93 -5.31
N MET A 151 -23.28 3.03 -5.92
CA MET A 151 -22.17 2.10 -5.69
C MET A 151 -21.29 2.51 -4.51
N ALA A 152 -21.47 3.68 -3.92
CA ALA A 152 -20.64 4.19 -2.82
C ALA A 152 -20.49 3.21 -1.66
N SER A 153 -21.61 2.55 -1.26
CA SER A 153 -21.63 1.58 -0.15
C SER A 153 -20.86 0.28 -0.43
N PHE A 154 -20.46 0.04 -1.68
CA PHE A 154 -19.66 -1.13 -2.07
C PHE A 154 -18.15 -0.84 -2.14
N ASN A 155 -17.72 0.38 -1.81
CA ASN A 155 -16.30 0.71 -1.71
C ASN A 155 -15.75 0.25 -0.37
N PHE A 156 -15.16 -0.95 -0.33
CA PHE A 156 -14.46 -1.45 0.86
C PHE A 156 -12.94 -1.29 0.76
N VAL A 157 -12.40 -0.76 -0.34
CA VAL A 157 -10.94 -0.60 -0.51
C VAL A 157 -10.43 0.54 0.35
N GLU A 158 -10.91 1.77 0.11
CA GLU A 158 -10.44 2.94 0.85
C GLU A 158 -10.72 2.85 2.36
N PRO A 159 -11.95 2.55 2.84
CA PRO A 159 -12.22 2.43 4.27
C PRO A 159 -11.36 1.36 4.95
N TYR A 160 -11.13 0.24 4.27
CA TYR A 160 -10.28 -0.83 4.80
C TYR A 160 -8.82 -0.37 4.94
N LEU A 161 -8.23 0.20 3.88
CA LEU A 161 -6.84 0.66 3.90
C LEU A 161 -6.64 1.80 4.91
N ARG A 162 -7.57 2.74 4.98
CA ARG A 162 -7.58 3.82 5.97
C ARG A 162 -7.59 3.27 7.40
N SER A 163 -8.44 2.29 7.67
CA SER A 163 -8.54 1.66 8.98
C SER A 163 -7.27 0.91 9.36
N VAL A 164 -6.76 0.08 8.43
CA VAL A 164 -5.55 -0.73 8.68
C VAL A 164 -4.32 0.16 8.89
N PHE A 165 -4.03 1.07 7.97
CA PHE A 165 -2.85 1.92 8.08
C PHE A 165 -2.94 2.89 9.25
N GLY A 166 -4.13 3.44 9.53
CA GLY A 166 -4.37 4.22 10.73
C GLY A 166 -4.12 3.43 12.01
N PHE A 167 -4.57 2.16 12.08
CA PHE A 167 -4.26 1.25 13.19
C PHE A 167 -2.76 0.99 13.34
N LEU A 168 -2.03 0.87 12.23
CA LEU A 168 -0.57 0.69 12.24
C LEU A 168 0.20 1.98 12.59
N GLY A 169 -0.46 3.16 12.62
CA GLY A 169 0.14 4.44 13.02
C GLY A 169 0.39 5.43 11.87
N VAL A 170 0.04 5.07 10.63
CA VAL A 170 0.13 5.96 9.47
C VAL A 170 -1.14 6.80 9.38
N THR A 171 -1.10 8.02 9.93
CA THR A 171 -2.25 8.94 9.99
C THR A 171 -2.29 9.93 8.83
N ASP A 172 -1.15 10.19 8.19
CA ASP A 172 -1.05 11.01 6.98
C ASP A 172 -1.22 10.11 5.75
N ALA A 173 -2.48 9.91 5.33
CA ALA A 173 -2.84 9.00 4.24
C ALA A 173 -3.72 9.69 3.20
N THR A 174 -3.24 9.78 1.97
CA THR A 174 -3.96 10.31 0.81
C THR A 174 -4.46 9.18 -0.08
N PHE A 175 -5.68 9.34 -0.62
CA PHE A 175 -6.31 8.36 -1.50
C PHE A 175 -6.65 9.02 -2.84
N LEU A 176 -6.04 8.54 -3.91
CA LEU A 176 -6.25 8.99 -5.28
C LEU A 176 -6.93 7.86 -6.06
N THR A 177 -8.15 8.09 -6.53
CA THR A 177 -8.96 7.06 -7.20
C THR A 177 -9.15 7.35 -8.67
N ALA A 178 -8.78 6.40 -9.53
CA ALA A 178 -9.14 6.36 -10.95
C ALA A 178 -10.35 5.43 -11.13
N GLY A 179 -11.54 6.01 -11.06
CA GLY A 179 -12.81 5.29 -11.20
C GLY A 179 -13.27 5.16 -12.66
N GLY A 180 -14.02 4.09 -12.98
CA GLY A 180 -14.60 3.92 -14.31
C GLY A 180 -13.70 3.24 -15.34
N THR A 181 -12.67 2.50 -14.91
CA THR A 181 -11.72 1.83 -15.82
C THR A 181 -12.39 0.79 -16.76
N ALA A 182 -13.62 0.35 -16.45
CA ALA A 182 -14.38 -0.56 -17.34
C ALA A 182 -14.65 0.06 -18.73
N ALA A 183 -14.71 1.38 -18.83
CA ALA A 183 -14.88 2.09 -20.10
C ALA A 183 -13.72 1.84 -21.09
N LEU A 184 -12.51 1.55 -20.60
CA LEU A 184 -11.37 1.17 -21.41
C LEU A 184 -11.61 -0.14 -22.18
N ASN A 185 -12.36 -1.07 -21.58
CA ASN A 185 -12.76 -2.33 -22.25
C ASN A 185 -13.87 -2.11 -23.29
N GLN A 186 -14.51 -0.93 -23.26
CA GLN A 186 -15.58 -0.53 -24.18
C GLN A 186 -15.06 0.40 -25.29
N GLY A 187 -13.74 0.55 -25.41
CA GLY A 187 -13.10 1.31 -26.50
C GLY A 187 -12.82 2.79 -26.16
N GLN A 188 -12.98 3.21 -24.91
CA GLN A 188 -12.52 4.54 -24.50
C GLN A 188 -11.00 4.67 -24.72
N ASP A 189 -10.57 5.79 -25.29
CA ASP A 189 -9.15 6.08 -25.48
C ASP A 189 -8.43 6.12 -24.11
N ARG A 190 -7.39 5.29 -23.99
CA ARG A 190 -6.64 5.11 -22.76
C ARG A 190 -5.91 6.38 -22.33
N ASN A 191 -5.31 7.10 -23.27
CA ASN A 191 -4.55 8.31 -22.95
C ASN A 191 -5.48 9.42 -22.47
N ALA A 192 -6.64 9.58 -23.12
CA ALA A 192 -7.66 10.54 -22.68
C ALA A 192 -8.22 10.18 -21.30
N PHE A 193 -8.42 8.89 -21.00
CA PHE A 193 -8.84 8.45 -19.66
C PHE A 193 -7.77 8.74 -18.60
N LEU A 194 -6.51 8.45 -18.89
CA LEU A 194 -5.43 8.56 -17.90
C LEU A 194 -4.97 10.01 -17.66
N ALA A 195 -5.08 10.90 -18.63
CA ALA A 195 -4.52 12.24 -18.56
C ALA A 195 -4.90 13.02 -17.28
N PRO A 196 -6.18 13.12 -16.86
CA PRO A 196 -6.54 13.84 -15.64
C PRO A 196 -6.00 13.15 -14.37
N HIS A 197 -5.95 11.81 -14.34
CA HIS A 197 -5.42 11.06 -13.22
C HIS A 197 -3.90 11.20 -13.09
N LEU A 198 -3.18 11.16 -14.21
CA LEU A 198 -1.74 11.41 -14.27
C LEU A 198 -1.40 12.81 -13.73
N GLN A 199 -2.13 13.83 -14.17
CA GLN A 199 -1.94 15.20 -13.67
C GLN A 199 -2.14 15.27 -12.15
N THR A 200 -3.22 14.68 -11.63
CA THR A 200 -3.49 14.64 -10.18
C THR A 200 -2.36 13.95 -9.41
N VAL A 201 -1.94 12.78 -9.86
CA VAL A 201 -0.88 11.98 -9.22
C VAL A 201 0.46 12.71 -9.24
N GLN A 202 0.83 13.32 -10.38
CA GLN A 202 2.09 14.06 -10.51
C GLN A 202 2.09 15.33 -9.66
N THR A 203 0.99 16.08 -9.63
CA THR A 203 0.86 17.25 -8.76
C THR A 203 0.98 16.86 -7.30
N HIS A 204 0.32 15.78 -6.87
CA HIS A 204 0.42 15.29 -5.49
C HIS A 204 1.85 14.87 -5.15
N ALA A 205 2.54 14.16 -6.04
CA ALA A 205 3.93 13.74 -5.82
C ALA A 205 4.92 14.92 -5.67
N GLN A 206 4.64 16.06 -6.31
CA GLN A 206 5.45 17.29 -6.15
C GLN A 206 5.27 17.92 -4.77
N THR A 207 4.03 17.91 -4.24
CA THR A 207 3.71 18.52 -2.93
C THR A 207 3.97 17.57 -1.76
N PHE A 208 4.25 16.32 -2.04
CA PHE A 208 4.54 15.26 -1.05
C PHE A 208 5.92 15.44 -0.38
N GLN A 209 6.46 16.64 -0.43
CA GLN A 209 7.66 17.03 0.32
C GLN A 209 7.29 17.08 1.80
N GLY A 210 7.86 16.19 2.61
CA GLY A 210 7.74 16.28 4.04
C GLY A 210 8.23 17.64 4.52
N GLU A 211 7.47 18.32 5.34
CA GLU A 211 8.02 19.33 6.20
C GLU A 211 9.11 18.68 7.03
N LEU A 212 10.36 18.85 6.59
CA LEU A 212 11.53 18.57 7.40
C LEU A 212 11.50 19.61 8.52
N ALA A 213 10.95 19.24 9.66
CA ALA A 213 11.08 19.99 10.90
C ALA A 213 12.45 19.72 11.53
#